data_0e3044e2383d2b591df74c0e6ab679ee
#
_entry.id   0e3044e2383d2b591df74c0e6ab679ee
#
_cell.length_a   1.000
_cell.length_b   1.000
_cell.length_c   1.000
_cell.angle_alpha   90.00
_cell.angle_beta   90.00
_cell.angle_gamma   90.00
#
_symmetry.space_group_name_H-M   'P 1'
#
loop_
_entity.id
_entity.type
_entity.pdbx_description
1 polymer ?
#
loop_
_entity_poly.entity_id
_entity_poly.type
_entity_poly.pdbx_seq_one_letter_code
_entity_poly.pdbx_strand_id
1 'polypeptide(L)' 'MPHVDIKCFPRDVNDEQKAALAADITEVLIRHLNSKESSVSVALKQVEPSDWQQVWDSEIAPQMEQLIKKPGYSM' A
#
# COMPACT_ATOMS: atom_id res chain seq x y z
N MET A 1 10.40 -12.59 -0.48
CA MET A 1 10.45 -11.51 0.52
C MET A 1 9.58 -10.34 0.04
N PRO A 2 8.25 -10.37 0.27
CA PRO A 2 7.40 -9.28 -0.17
C PRO A 2 7.48 -8.06 0.73
N HIS A 3 7.44 -6.88 0.11
CA HIS A 3 7.37 -5.60 0.79
C HIS A 3 6.19 -4.80 0.24
N VAL A 4 5.34 -4.30 1.13
CA VAL A 4 4.17 -3.52 0.77
C VAL A 4 4.36 -2.08 1.25
N ASP A 5 4.23 -1.13 0.35
CA ASP A 5 4.32 0.29 0.67
C ASP A 5 2.97 0.93 0.34
N ILE A 6 2.25 1.33 1.38
CA ILE A 6 0.92 1.91 1.24
C ILE A 6 1.03 3.42 1.41
N LYS A 7 0.51 4.17 0.43
CA LYS A 7 0.35 5.60 0.53
C LYS A 7 -1.13 5.95 0.52
N CYS A 8 -1.56 6.78 1.43
CA CYS A 8 -2.96 7.19 1.52
C CYS A 8 -3.07 8.62 2.04
N PHE A 9 -4.23 9.24 1.83
CA PHE A 9 -4.53 10.54 2.42
C PHE A 9 -4.53 10.42 3.94
N PRO A 10 -4.21 11.52 4.66
CA PRO A 10 -4.16 11.49 6.12
C PRO A 10 -5.50 11.08 6.74
N ARG A 11 -5.42 10.25 7.77
CA ARG A 11 -6.58 9.83 8.56
C ARG A 11 -6.10 9.35 9.92
N ASP A 12 -7.03 9.31 10.85
CA ASP A 12 -6.72 8.85 12.20
C ASP A 12 -6.63 7.33 12.22
N VAL A 13 -5.41 6.84 12.36
CA VAL A 13 -5.13 5.41 12.49
C VAL A 13 -4.23 5.23 13.69
N ASN A 14 -4.74 4.61 14.74
CA ASN A 14 -3.94 4.36 15.93
C ASN A 14 -3.05 3.13 15.76
N ASP A 15 -2.18 2.87 16.74
CA ASP A 15 -1.23 1.77 16.65
C ASP A 15 -1.91 0.40 16.57
N GLU A 16 -3.03 0.23 17.24
CA GLU A 16 -3.79 -1.02 17.19
C GLU A 16 -4.36 -1.27 15.79
N GLN A 17 -4.90 -0.22 15.17
CA GLN A 17 -5.43 -0.31 13.81
C GLN A 17 -4.32 -0.59 12.79
N LYS A 18 -3.16 0.02 12.97
CA LYS A 18 -2.00 -0.24 12.10
C LYS A 18 -1.53 -1.68 12.21
N ALA A 19 -1.50 -2.20 13.44
CA ALA A 19 -1.12 -3.60 13.67
C ALA A 19 -2.13 -4.56 13.01
N ALA A 20 -3.42 -4.26 13.11
CA ALA A 20 -4.46 -5.08 12.49
C ALA A 20 -4.34 -5.04 10.95
N LEU A 21 -4.10 -3.86 10.38
CA LEU A 21 -3.91 -3.71 8.94
C LEU A 21 -2.70 -4.53 8.47
N ALA A 22 -1.58 -4.44 9.18
CA ALA A 22 -0.38 -5.19 8.83
C ALA A 22 -0.61 -6.70 8.92
N ALA A 23 -1.34 -7.15 9.94
CA ALA A 23 -1.66 -8.55 10.11
C ALA A 23 -2.54 -9.07 8.98
N ASP A 24 -3.55 -8.31 8.57
CA ASP A 24 -4.44 -8.70 7.49
C ASP A 24 -3.70 -8.79 6.15
N ILE A 25 -2.84 -7.81 5.87
CA ILE A 25 -2.04 -7.81 4.63
C ILE A 25 -1.07 -9.00 4.63
N THR A 26 -0.43 -9.27 5.75
CA THR A 26 0.49 -10.40 5.87
C THR A 26 -0.22 -11.71 5.57
N GLU A 27 -1.44 -11.89 6.11
CA GLU A 27 -2.24 -13.09 5.84
C GLU A 27 -2.57 -13.24 4.37
N VAL A 28 -2.93 -12.15 3.70
CA VAL A 28 -3.23 -12.15 2.27
C VAL A 28 -2.00 -12.60 1.47
N LEU A 29 -0.83 -12.11 1.81
CA LEU A 29 0.41 -12.47 1.11
C LEU A 29 0.81 -13.92 1.35
N ILE A 30 0.57 -14.44 2.56
CA ILE A 30 0.79 -15.85 2.84
C ILE A 30 -0.12 -16.70 1.95
N ARG A 31 -1.40 -16.33 1.87
CA ARG A 31 -2.40 -17.10 1.13
C ARG A 31 -2.18 -17.08 -0.37
N HIS A 32 -1.82 -15.93 -0.95
CA HIS A 32 -1.73 -15.78 -2.39
C HIS A 32 -0.32 -15.94 -2.94
N LEU A 33 0.71 -15.63 -2.17
CA LEU A 33 2.11 -15.69 -2.63
C LEU A 33 2.92 -16.77 -1.92
N ASN A 34 2.28 -17.54 -1.04
CA ASN A 34 2.96 -18.58 -0.27
C ASN A 34 4.19 -18.04 0.48
N SER A 35 4.10 -16.81 0.96
CA SER A 35 5.18 -16.17 1.71
C SER A 35 5.19 -16.63 3.14
N LYS A 36 6.36 -16.57 3.77
CA LYS A 36 6.48 -16.78 5.22
C LYS A 36 6.14 -15.48 5.93
N GLU A 37 5.51 -15.57 7.09
CA GLU A 37 5.16 -14.40 7.89
C GLU A 37 6.40 -13.52 8.14
N SER A 38 7.53 -14.14 8.49
CA SER A 38 8.77 -13.41 8.79
C SER A 38 9.39 -12.67 7.60
N SER A 39 8.94 -12.96 6.39
CA SER A 39 9.48 -12.32 5.17
C SER A 39 8.72 -11.06 4.77
N VAL A 40 7.57 -10.79 5.39
CA VAL A 40 6.69 -9.70 4.99
C VAL A 40 7.04 -8.44 5.75
N SER A 41 7.13 -7.33 5.02
CA SER A 41 7.22 -5.99 5.61
C SER A 41 6.14 -5.09 5.01
N VAL A 42 5.58 -4.23 5.84
CA VAL A 42 4.49 -3.33 5.44
C VAL A 42 4.78 -1.93 5.96
N ALA A 43 4.75 -0.95 5.08
CA ALA A 43 4.86 0.45 5.44
C ALA A 43 3.55 1.17 5.12
N LEU A 44 3.18 2.12 5.97
CA LEU A 44 2.02 2.98 5.75
C LEU A 44 2.49 4.43 5.85
N LYS A 45 2.29 5.19 4.76
CA LYS A 45 2.68 6.58 4.67
C LYS A 45 1.47 7.44 4.34
N GLN A 46 1.28 8.48 5.12
CA GLN A 46 0.19 9.43 4.87
C GLN A 46 0.73 10.58 4.02
N VAL A 47 -0.01 10.91 2.97
CA VAL A 47 0.37 11.92 1.98
C VAL A 47 -0.78 12.93 1.87
N GLU A 48 -0.46 14.22 2.02
CA GLU A 48 -1.47 15.27 1.89
C GLU A 48 -2.07 15.26 0.47
N PRO A 49 -3.36 15.56 0.33
CA PRO A 49 -3.97 15.65 -1.00
C PRO A 49 -3.22 16.57 -1.96
N SER A 50 -2.65 17.67 -1.45
CA SER A 50 -1.88 18.60 -2.27
C SER A 50 -0.58 18.00 -2.81
N ASP A 51 -0.09 16.92 -2.22
CA ASP A 51 1.12 16.23 -2.64
C ASP A 51 0.83 14.97 -3.45
N TRP A 52 -0.44 14.62 -3.65
CA TRP A 52 -0.80 13.38 -4.33
C TRP A 52 -0.41 13.38 -5.80
N GLN A 53 -0.37 14.53 -6.45
CA GLN A 53 0.07 14.63 -7.84
C GLN A 53 1.47 14.03 -8.01
N GLN A 54 2.33 14.23 -7.03
CA GLN A 54 3.70 13.70 -7.06
C GLN A 54 3.69 12.17 -6.99
N VAL A 55 2.81 11.59 -6.18
CA VAL A 55 2.64 10.13 -6.10
C VAL A 55 2.12 9.60 -7.43
N TRP A 56 1.13 10.27 -8.01
CA TRP A 56 0.58 9.90 -9.30
C TRP A 56 1.66 9.89 -10.38
N ASP A 57 2.43 10.98 -10.46
CA ASP A 57 3.43 11.16 -11.51
C ASP A 57 4.60 10.20 -11.40
N SER A 58 4.98 9.82 -10.16
CA SER A 58 6.17 8.99 -9.95
C SER A 58 5.87 7.50 -9.77
N GLU A 59 4.67 7.14 -9.28
CA GLU A 59 4.42 5.77 -8.86
C GLU A 59 3.19 5.12 -9.51
N ILE A 60 2.22 5.91 -9.97
CA ILE A 60 0.97 5.35 -10.51
C ILE A 60 0.96 5.40 -12.03
N ALA A 61 1.02 6.60 -12.60
CA ALA A 61 0.94 6.76 -14.04
C ALA A 61 2.04 6.02 -14.82
N PRO A 62 3.33 6.07 -14.38
CA PRO A 62 4.39 5.40 -15.14
C PRO A 62 4.27 3.88 -15.19
N GLN A 63 3.57 3.28 -14.26
CA GLN A 63 3.42 1.82 -14.22
C GLN A 63 1.97 1.36 -14.30
N MET A 64 1.15 2.14 -15.00
CA MET A 64 -0.28 1.84 -15.09
C MET A 64 -0.54 0.42 -15.59
N GLU A 65 0.24 -0.07 -16.53
CA GLU A 65 0.07 -1.41 -17.09
C GLU A 65 0.48 -2.52 -16.12
N GLN A 66 1.34 -2.22 -15.14
CA GLN A 66 1.76 -3.18 -14.14
C GLN A 66 0.83 -3.22 -12.92
N LEU A 67 -0.10 -2.27 -12.80
CA LEU A 67 -1.01 -2.26 -11.66
C LEU A 67 -2.00 -3.41 -11.76
N ILE A 68 -2.02 -4.27 -10.77
CA ILE A 68 -2.96 -5.39 -10.72
C ILE A 68 -4.37 -4.95 -10.35
N LYS A 69 -4.51 -3.75 -9.82
CA LYS A 69 -5.77 -3.05 -9.68
C LYS A 69 -5.55 -1.61 -10.07
N LYS A 70 -6.22 -1.17 -11.12
CA LYS A 70 -6.09 0.20 -11.60
C LYS A 70 -7.04 1.12 -10.84
N PRO A 71 -6.64 2.41 -10.64
CA PRO A 71 -7.53 3.37 -9.99
C PRO A 71 -8.74 3.69 -10.86
N GLY A 72 -9.85 4.04 -10.20
CA GLY A 72 -11.04 4.51 -10.88
C GLY A 72 -11.06 6.01 -11.12
N TYR A 73 -9.90 6.67 -10.94
CA TYR A 73 -9.73 8.11 -11.14
C TYR A 73 -8.51 8.36 -12.01
N SER A 74 -8.38 9.58 -12.51
CA SER A 74 -7.19 10.04 -13.23
C SER A 74 -6.84 11.45 -12.81
N MET A 75 -5.62 11.85 -13.09
CA MET A 75 -5.15 13.19 -12.72
C MET A 75 -4.45 13.88 -13.90
#